data_95d43b8b43b3f81b564e5b27ecee71b7
#
_entry.id   95d43b8b43b3f81b564e5b27ecee71b7
#
_cell.length_a   1.000
_cell.length_b   1.000
_cell.length_c   1.000
_cell.angle_alpha   90.00
_cell.angle_beta   90.00
_cell.angle_gamma   90.00
#
_symmetry.space_group_name_H-M   'P 1'
#
loop_
_entity.id
_entity.type
_entity.pdbx_description
1 polymer ?
#
loop_
_entity_poly.entity_id
_entity_poly.type
_entity_poly.pdbx_seq_one_letter_code
_entity_poly.pdbx_strand_id
1 'polypeptide(L)'
;MSILEVKKLNKTFPGGLFEKPRHVLLDVTFSLPSGETTGFVGSNGSGKTTSIKCMLDFMRPDSGEILFFGKPLDTQAKKRIGYLPERPYLYEFLTGMEFLRLHWNLVQDSEKDFIDRAHEALKRVDLFEARDKKLRQYSKGMLQRAGIAQAIINKPDLLILDEPMSGLDPDGRGLVKDILREESKRGTSLFFSSHLLQDMEELCSHLVVINRGAIIYDGDLTPFMKQYQSLEDAFRFAKEIKSGDPS
;
A
#
# COMPACT_ATOMS: atom_id res chain seq x y z
N MET A 1 -9.78 -17.56 -0.18
CA MET A 1 -9.18 -17.38 -1.53
C MET A 1 -8.27 -16.17 -1.48
N SER A 2 -7.14 -16.19 -2.21
CA SER A 2 -6.21 -15.07 -2.24
C SER A 2 -6.64 -14.05 -3.30
N ILE A 3 -6.59 -12.75 -2.97
CA ILE A 3 -6.85 -11.66 -3.92
C ILE A 3 -5.57 -11.25 -4.66
N LEU A 4 -4.42 -11.43 -4.03
CA LEU A 4 -3.09 -11.21 -4.58
C LEU A 4 -2.16 -12.35 -4.13
N GLU A 5 -1.38 -12.89 -5.08
CA GLU A 5 -0.33 -13.86 -4.82
C GLU A 5 0.99 -13.36 -5.40
N VAL A 6 2.04 -13.40 -4.60
CA VAL A 6 3.41 -13.06 -4.99
C VAL A 6 4.27 -14.28 -4.76
N LYS A 7 4.98 -14.76 -5.80
CA LYS A 7 5.77 -16.00 -5.75
C LYS A 7 7.20 -15.74 -6.22
N LYS A 8 8.17 -15.94 -5.34
CA LYS A 8 9.62 -15.85 -5.60
C LYS A 8 10.02 -14.59 -6.34
N LEU A 9 9.48 -13.46 -5.90
CA LEU A 9 9.76 -12.16 -6.52
C LEU A 9 11.18 -11.71 -6.19
N ASN A 10 11.97 -11.44 -7.23
CA ASN A 10 13.35 -10.99 -7.12
C ASN A 10 13.55 -9.65 -7.82
N LYS A 11 14.36 -8.78 -7.20
CA LYS A 11 14.78 -7.52 -7.80
C LYS A 11 16.16 -7.11 -7.37
N THR A 12 17.01 -6.83 -8.37
CA THR A 12 18.36 -6.32 -8.21
C THR A 12 18.49 -5.01 -8.97
N PHE A 13 19.10 -4.02 -8.36
CA PHE A 13 19.48 -2.79 -9.05
C PHE A 13 20.94 -2.87 -9.45
N PRO A 14 21.29 -2.51 -10.69
CA PRO A 14 22.68 -2.47 -11.11
C PRO A 14 23.44 -1.46 -10.25
N GLY A 15 24.66 -1.78 -9.87
CA GLY A 15 25.58 -0.85 -9.24
C GLY A 15 26.07 0.20 -10.25
N GLY A 16 26.59 1.33 -9.75
CA GLY A 16 27.35 2.30 -10.56
C GLY A 16 28.66 1.71 -11.08
N LEU A 17 29.46 2.52 -11.80
CA LEU A 17 30.68 2.10 -12.49
C LEU A 17 31.68 1.33 -11.59
N PHE A 18 31.63 1.55 -10.26
CA PHE A 18 32.49 0.91 -9.26
C PHE A 18 31.69 0.28 -8.09
N GLU A 19 30.35 0.21 -8.19
CA GLU A 19 29.51 -0.30 -7.12
C GLU A 19 28.99 -1.69 -7.47
N LYS A 20 28.87 -2.55 -6.44
CA LYS A 20 28.26 -3.88 -6.60
C LYS A 20 26.75 -3.77 -6.82
N PRO A 21 26.15 -4.68 -7.60
CA PRO A 21 24.69 -4.77 -7.71
C PRO A 21 24.05 -4.88 -6.32
N ARG A 22 22.93 -4.18 -6.13
CA ARG A 22 22.17 -4.21 -4.87
C ARG A 22 20.94 -5.09 -5.04
N HIS A 23 20.95 -6.23 -4.39
CA HIS A 23 19.77 -7.09 -4.25
C HIS A 23 18.79 -6.43 -3.28
N VAL A 24 17.58 -6.15 -3.74
CA VAL A 24 16.55 -5.46 -2.95
C VAL A 24 15.40 -6.39 -2.60
N LEU A 25 15.05 -7.34 -3.47
CA LEU A 25 14.06 -8.39 -3.22
C LEU A 25 14.71 -9.75 -3.44
N LEU A 26 14.50 -10.67 -2.51
CA LEU A 26 15.13 -12.00 -2.44
C LEU A 26 14.02 -13.04 -2.20
N ASP A 27 13.56 -13.68 -3.26
CA ASP A 27 12.53 -14.73 -3.24
C ASP A 27 11.28 -14.35 -2.43
N VAL A 28 10.85 -13.09 -2.54
CA VAL A 28 9.67 -12.57 -1.82
C VAL A 28 8.45 -13.37 -2.22
N THR A 29 7.85 -14.06 -1.25
CA THR A 29 6.66 -14.90 -1.44
C THR A 29 5.68 -14.64 -0.31
N PHE A 30 4.44 -14.26 -0.65
CA PHE A 30 3.32 -14.08 0.27
C PHE A 30 2.01 -14.05 -0.48
N SER A 31 0.89 -14.13 0.25
CA SER A 31 -0.45 -14.02 -0.32
C SER A 31 -1.35 -13.14 0.54
N LEU A 32 -2.28 -12.42 -0.11
CA LEU A 32 -3.27 -11.59 0.56
C LEU A 32 -4.63 -12.30 0.56
N PRO A 33 -5.21 -12.59 1.72
CA PRO A 33 -6.57 -13.10 1.83
C PRO A 33 -7.59 -12.08 1.30
N SER A 34 -8.64 -12.58 0.62
CA SER A 34 -9.72 -11.72 0.12
C SER A 34 -10.60 -11.22 1.27
N GLY A 35 -10.94 -9.92 1.27
CA GLY A 35 -11.80 -9.29 2.27
C GLY A 35 -11.11 -8.98 3.59
N GLU A 36 -9.81 -9.18 3.68
CA GLU A 36 -9.03 -8.91 4.90
C GLU A 36 -8.16 -7.65 4.79
N THR A 37 -7.76 -7.16 5.95
CA THR A 37 -6.76 -6.09 6.06
C THR A 37 -5.41 -6.70 6.39
N THR A 38 -4.48 -6.60 5.44
CA THR A 38 -3.11 -7.08 5.57
C THR A 38 -2.14 -5.92 5.73
N GLY A 39 -1.33 -5.96 6.77
CA GLY A 39 -0.23 -5.03 7.00
C GLY A 39 1.07 -5.53 6.35
N PHE A 40 1.77 -4.66 5.65
CA PHE A 40 3.10 -4.92 5.09
C PHE A 40 4.15 -4.12 5.84
N VAL A 41 4.83 -4.75 6.77
CA VAL A 41 5.69 -4.05 7.72
C VAL A 41 7.16 -4.41 7.54
N GLY A 42 8.02 -3.43 7.79
CA GLY A 42 9.46 -3.59 7.71
C GLY A 42 10.18 -2.26 7.88
N SER A 43 11.46 -2.29 8.21
CA SER A 43 12.29 -1.08 8.32
C SER A 43 12.40 -0.32 7.00
N ASN A 44 12.82 0.94 7.06
CA ASN A 44 13.11 1.71 5.86
C ASN A 44 14.21 1.03 5.03
N GLY A 45 13.98 0.92 3.72
CA GLY A 45 14.88 0.22 2.81
C GLY A 45 14.78 -1.32 2.85
N SER A 46 13.81 -1.90 3.56
CA SER A 46 13.61 -3.37 3.59
C SER A 46 13.07 -3.96 2.27
N GLY A 47 12.54 -3.12 1.36
CA GLY A 47 12.00 -3.57 0.07
C GLY A 47 10.49 -3.35 -0.10
N LYS A 48 9.76 -2.77 0.87
CA LYS A 48 8.28 -2.55 0.80
C LYS A 48 7.84 -1.84 -0.48
N THR A 49 8.27 -0.61 -0.67
CA THR A 49 7.91 0.19 -1.86
C THR A 49 8.37 -0.46 -3.17
N THR A 50 9.53 -1.15 -3.17
CA THR A 50 10.00 -1.89 -4.35
C THR A 50 9.08 -3.07 -4.67
N SER A 51 8.64 -3.82 -3.66
CA SER A 51 7.67 -4.91 -3.83
C SER A 51 6.35 -4.38 -4.40
N ILE A 52 5.80 -3.29 -3.83
CA ILE A 52 4.56 -2.66 -4.30
C ILE A 52 4.71 -2.19 -5.76
N LYS A 53 5.83 -1.55 -6.11
CA LYS A 53 6.09 -1.11 -7.50
C LYS A 53 6.21 -2.28 -8.48
N CYS A 54 6.81 -3.40 -8.07
CA CYS A 54 6.85 -4.60 -8.90
C CYS A 54 5.46 -5.22 -9.06
N MET A 55 4.69 -5.32 -7.97
CA MET A 55 3.32 -5.84 -8.04
C MET A 55 2.43 -5.04 -8.99
N LEU A 56 2.52 -3.72 -8.98
CA LEU A 56 1.69 -2.83 -9.81
C LEU A 56 2.25 -2.56 -11.22
N ASP A 57 3.29 -3.30 -11.63
CA ASP A 57 3.92 -3.18 -12.95
C ASP A 57 4.56 -1.79 -13.22
N PHE A 58 4.85 -1.02 -12.15
CA PHE A 58 5.65 0.21 -12.25
C PHE A 58 7.15 -0.08 -12.34
N MET A 59 7.53 -1.30 -12.00
CA MET A 59 8.92 -1.77 -12.06
C MET A 59 8.93 -3.24 -12.44
N ARG A 60 9.66 -3.58 -13.49
CA ARG A 60 9.81 -4.98 -13.91
C ARG A 60 10.68 -5.74 -12.90
N PRO A 61 10.19 -6.84 -12.31
CA PRO A 61 11.01 -7.72 -11.51
C PRO A 61 12.01 -8.47 -12.38
N ASP A 62 13.07 -9.00 -11.76
CA ASP A 62 14.07 -9.83 -12.46
C ASP A 62 13.55 -11.27 -12.63
N SER A 63 12.78 -11.76 -11.65
CA SER A 63 12.06 -13.04 -11.72
C SER A 63 10.90 -13.06 -10.73
N GLY A 64 10.06 -14.08 -10.82
CA GLY A 64 8.91 -14.31 -9.97
C GLY A 64 7.58 -14.17 -10.71
N GLU A 65 6.49 -14.52 -10.03
CA GLU A 65 5.14 -14.45 -10.53
C GLU A 65 4.27 -13.60 -9.60
N ILE A 66 3.38 -12.78 -10.18
CA ILE A 66 2.42 -11.95 -9.44
C ILE A 66 1.06 -12.16 -10.07
N LEU A 67 0.08 -12.59 -9.25
CA LEU A 67 -1.27 -12.84 -9.69
C LEU A 67 -2.26 -11.98 -8.89
N PHE A 68 -3.07 -11.19 -9.57
CA PHE A 68 -4.20 -10.47 -9.03
C PHE A 68 -5.49 -11.16 -9.41
N PHE A 69 -6.37 -11.43 -8.45
CA PHE A 69 -7.64 -12.12 -8.69
C PHE A 69 -7.44 -13.45 -9.43
N GLY A 70 -6.32 -14.16 -9.16
CA GLY A 70 -5.94 -15.43 -9.78
C GLY A 70 -5.34 -15.34 -11.18
N LYS A 71 -5.02 -14.14 -11.71
CA LYS A 71 -4.46 -13.91 -13.05
C LYS A 71 -3.34 -12.86 -13.03
N PRO A 72 -2.44 -12.85 -14.02
CA PRO A 72 -1.51 -11.73 -14.19
C PRO A 72 -2.24 -10.39 -14.30
N LEU A 73 -1.57 -9.31 -13.87
CA LEU A 73 -2.14 -7.96 -13.87
C LEU A 73 -2.48 -7.51 -15.29
N ASP A 74 -3.75 -7.30 -15.56
CA ASP A 74 -4.27 -6.78 -16.82
C ASP A 74 -5.04 -5.46 -16.62
N THR A 75 -5.55 -4.88 -17.71
CA THR A 75 -6.32 -3.63 -17.65
C THR A 75 -7.59 -3.76 -16.81
N GLN A 76 -8.24 -4.92 -16.80
CA GLN A 76 -9.45 -5.14 -16.01
C GLN A 76 -9.13 -5.26 -14.52
N ALA A 77 -8.05 -5.95 -14.17
CA ALA A 77 -7.57 -6.01 -12.79
C ALA A 77 -7.18 -4.61 -12.28
N LYS A 78 -6.50 -3.79 -13.11
CA LYS A 78 -6.13 -2.40 -12.75
C LYS A 78 -7.35 -1.53 -12.40
N LYS A 79 -8.49 -1.70 -13.06
CA LYS A 79 -9.74 -0.99 -12.75
C LYS A 79 -10.32 -1.33 -11.37
N ARG A 80 -9.95 -2.48 -10.81
CA ARG A 80 -10.40 -3.00 -9.51
C ARG A 80 -9.44 -2.70 -8.36
N ILE A 81 -8.31 -2.03 -8.65
CA ILE A 81 -7.27 -1.72 -7.66
C ILE A 81 -7.24 -0.21 -7.43
N GLY A 82 -7.33 0.21 -6.16
CA GLY A 82 -6.99 1.55 -5.72
C GLY A 82 -5.55 1.59 -5.24
N TYR A 83 -4.79 2.62 -5.61
CA TYR A 83 -3.40 2.75 -5.22
C TYR A 83 -3.07 4.13 -4.69
N LEU A 84 -2.41 4.18 -3.53
CA LEU A 84 -1.78 5.37 -2.97
C LEU A 84 -0.28 5.13 -2.87
N PRO A 85 0.58 5.86 -3.61
CA PRO A 85 2.03 5.83 -3.41
C PRO A 85 2.43 6.59 -2.13
N GLU A 86 3.61 6.29 -1.57
CA GLU A 86 4.19 6.99 -0.41
C GLU A 86 4.20 8.53 -0.60
N ARG A 87 4.46 8.96 -1.83
CA ARG A 87 4.39 10.38 -2.23
C ARG A 87 3.46 10.49 -3.42
N PRO A 88 2.22 10.97 -3.23
CA PRO A 88 1.31 11.17 -4.36
C PRO A 88 1.89 12.18 -5.36
N TYR A 89 2.01 11.77 -6.62
CA TYR A 89 2.37 12.68 -7.71
C TYR A 89 1.11 13.43 -8.14
N LEU A 90 0.97 14.65 -7.67
CA LEU A 90 -0.20 15.47 -7.90
C LEU A 90 0.15 16.61 -8.87
N TYR A 91 -0.71 16.84 -9.85
CA TYR A 91 -0.58 18.00 -10.73
C TYR A 91 -1.02 19.26 -9.97
N GLU A 92 -0.07 20.03 -9.47
CA GLU A 92 -0.29 21.15 -8.56
C GLU A 92 -1.21 22.26 -9.13
N PHE A 93 -1.37 22.33 -10.47
CA PHE A 93 -2.23 23.28 -11.14
C PHE A 93 -3.71 22.85 -11.22
N LEU A 94 -4.03 21.60 -10.91
CA LEU A 94 -5.40 21.07 -10.86
C LEU A 94 -6.05 21.44 -9.52
N THR A 95 -7.37 21.58 -9.52
CA THR A 95 -8.19 21.59 -8.31
C THR A 95 -8.41 20.16 -7.80
N GLY A 96 -8.92 20.00 -6.57
CA GLY A 96 -9.28 18.69 -6.02
C GLY A 96 -10.26 17.93 -6.91
N MET A 97 -11.28 18.62 -7.44
CA MET A 97 -12.25 18.05 -8.37
C MET A 97 -11.64 17.65 -9.71
N GLU A 98 -10.83 18.52 -10.31
CA GLU A 98 -10.14 18.24 -11.58
C GLU A 98 -9.17 17.04 -11.44
N PHE A 99 -8.47 16.95 -10.31
CA PHE A 99 -7.60 15.82 -10.00
C PHE A 99 -8.37 14.49 -9.91
N LEU A 100 -9.49 14.46 -9.21
CA LEU A 100 -10.32 13.26 -9.15
C LEU A 100 -10.93 12.92 -10.52
N ARG A 101 -11.34 13.92 -11.32
CA ARG A 101 -11.84 13.70 -12.68
C ARG A 101 -10.79 13.08 -13.59
N LEU A 102 -9.55 13.55 -13.51
CA LEU A 102 -8.45 12.95 -14.27
C LEU A 102 -8.32 11.45 -13.99
N HIS A 103 -8.30 11.07 -12.70
CA HIS A 103 -8.20 9.66 -12.31
C HIS A 103 -9.44 8.84 -12.64
N TRP A 104 -10.64 9.43 -12.50
CA TRP A 104 -11.87 8.78 -12.91
C TRP A 104 -11.84 8.40 -14.39
N ASN A 105 -11.46 9.31 -15.26
CA ASN A 105 -11.43 9.11 -16.71
C ASN A 105 -10.36 8.10 -17.16
N LEU A 106 -9.35 7.81 -16.36
CA LEU A 106 -8.37 6.75 -16.63
C LEU A 106 -8.92 5.34 -16.35
N VAL A 107 -9.97 5.22 -15.53
CA VAL A 107 -10.51 3.93 -15.07
C VAL A 107 -11.91 3.68 -15.63
N GLN A 108 -12.75 4.71 -15.67
CA GLN A 108 -14.14 4.63 -16.09
C GLN A 108 -14.34 5.18 -17.50
N ASP A 109 -15.17 4.50 -18.27
CA ASP A 109 -15.51 4.91 -19.64
C ASP A 109 -16.71 5.87 -19.67
N SER A 110 -17.29 6.24 -18.53
CA SER A 110 -18.50 7.08 -18.41
C SER A 110 -18.33 8.15 -17.32
N GLU A 111 -18.77 9.36 -17.61
CA GLU A 111 -18.88 10.45 -16.63
C GLU A 111 -20.09 10.28 -15.67
N LYS A 112 -20.92 9.28 -15.93
CA LYS A 112 -22.06 8.98 -15.05
C LYS A 112 -21.52 8.68 -13.65
N ASP A 113 -22.19 9.21 -12.66
CA ASP A 113 -21.89 9.08 -11.23
C ASP A 113 -20.58 9.77 -10.76
N PHE A 114 -19.77 10.37 -11.66
CA PHE A 114 -18.52 11.02 -11.26
C PHE A 114 -18.71 12.04 -10.15
N ILE A 115 -19.67 12.96 -10.33
CA ILE A 115 -19.88 14.08 -9.37
C ILE A 115 -20.22 13.54 -7.99
N ASP A 116 -21.14 12.58 -7.90
CA ASP A 116 -21.56 12.00 -6.63
C ASP A 116 -20.42 11.25 -5.96
N ARG A 117 -19.65 10.47 -6.73
CA ARG A 117 -18.46 9.74 -6.26
C ARG A 117 -17.36 10.66 -5.78
N ALA A 118 -17.06 11.72 -6.55
CA ALA A 118 -16.05 12.69 -6.17
C ALA A 118 -16.46 13.44 -4.89
N HIS A 119 -17.72 13.85 -4.78
CA HIS A 119 -18.23 14.49 -3.57
C HIS A 119 -18.20 13.55 -2.37
N GLU A 120 -18.61 12.28 -2.52
CA GLU A 120 -18.51 11.27 -1.48
C GLU A 120 -17.05 11.11 -1.01
N ALA A 121 -16.12 10.88 -1.95
CA ALA A 121 -14.71 10.69 -1.65
C ALA A 121 -14.10 11.91 -0.94
N LEU A 122 -14.37 13.13 -1.42
CA LEU A 122 -13.85 14.37 -0.82
C LEU A 122 -14.42 14.65 0.58
N LYS A 123 -15.69 14.32 0.83
CA LYS A 123 -16.28 14.42 2.17
C LYS A 123 -15.61 13.46 3.14
N ARG A 124 -15.39 12.22 2.73
CA ARG A 124 -14.74 11.18 3.57
C ARG A 124 -13.32 11.56 3.98
N VAL A 125 -12.58 12.24 3.12
CA VAL A 125 -11.21 12.69 3.42
C VAL A 125 -11.15 14.12 3.99
N ASP A 126 -12.28 14.73 4.34
CA ASP A 126 -12.38 16.09 4.87
C ASP A 126 -11.71 17.14 3.95
N LEU A 127 -12.02 17.06 2.65
CA LEU A 127 -11.52 18.00 1.62
C LEU A 127 -12.63 18.62 0.77
N PHE A 128 -13.91 18.37 1.10
CA PHE A 128 -15.04 18.84 0.29
C PHE A 128 -15.07 20.37 0.15
N GLU A 129 -14.82 21.10 1.23
CA GLU A 129 -14.79 22.58 1.23
C GLU A 129 -13.57 23.15 0.48
N ALA A 130 -12.54 22.35 0.30
CA ALA A 130 -11.33 22.73 -0.43
C ALA A 130 -11.33 22.25 -1.89
N ARG A 131 -12.39 21.56 -2.36
CA ARG A 131 -12.44 20.87 -3.65
C ARG A 131 -12.10 21.71 -4.87
N ASP A 132 -12.42 23.02 -4.82
CA ASP A 132 -12.21 23.98 -5.91
C ASP A 132 -10.88 24.76 -5.79
N LYS A 133 -10.12 24.55 -4.67
CA LYS A 133 -8.79 25.09 -4.52
C LYS A 133 -7.77 24.27 -5.31
N LYS A 134 -6.77 24.93 -5.87
CA LYS A 134 -5.66 24.25 -6.56
C LYS A 134 -4.81 23.44 -5.58
N LEU A 135 -4.33 22.26 -6.01
CA LEU A 135 -3.54 21.37 -5.15
C LEU A 135 -2.26 22.00 -4.62
N ARG A 136 -1.66 22.98 -5.34
CA ARG A 136 -0.53 23.78 -4.82
C ARG A 136 -0.85 24.58 -3.54
N GLN A 137 -2.12 24.75 -3.20
CA GLN A 137 -2.59 25.43 -2.00
C GLN A 137 -2.91 24.47 -0.86
N TYR A 138 -2.81 23.15 -1.12
CA TYR A 138 -3.04 22.12 -0.13
C TYR A 138 -1.80 21.95 0.76
N SER A 139 -2.00 21.73 2.06
CA SER A 139 -0.95 21.27 2.94
C SER A 139 -0.50 19.85 2.57
N LYS A 140 0.66 19.41 3.08
CA LYS A 140 1.15 18.03 2.87
C LYS A 140 0.10 16.99 3.29
N GLY A 141 -0.57 17.20 4.43
CA GLY A 141 -1.63 16.31 4.91
C GLY A 141 -2.87 16.33 3.99
N MET A 142 -3.25 17.51 3.45
CA MET A 142 -4.32 17.59 2.46
C MET A 142 -3.98 16.85 1.16
N LEU A 143 -2.74 16.95 0.68
CA LEU A 143 -2.28 16.21 -0.51
C LEU A 143 -2.31 14.70 -0.28
N GLN A 144 -1.90 14.23 0.88
CA GLN A 144 -2.00 12.82 1.26
C GLN A 144 -3.46 12.35 1.26
N ARG A 145 -4.37 13.12 1.88
CA ARG A 145 -5.80 12.84 1.90
C ARG A 145 -6.45 12.89 0.51
N ALA A 146 -6.01 13.79 -0.36
CA ALA A 146 -6.45 13.81 -1.76
C ALA A 146 -6.02 12.55 -2.53
N GLY A 147 -4.82 12.04 -2.27
CA GLY A 147 -4.36 10.75 -2.81
C GLY A 147 -5.22 9.57 -2.32
N ILE A 148 -5.65 9.59 -1.06
CA ILE A 148 -6.60 8.58 -0.53
C ILE A 148 -7.95 8.69 -1.25
N ALA A 149 -8.50 9.91 -1.42
CA ALA A 149 -9.74 10.12 -2.16
C ALA A 149 -9.67 9.53 -3.58
N GLN A 150 -8.54 9.76 -4.27
CA GLN A 150 -8.27 9.18 -5.60
C GLN A 150 -8.24 7.65 -5.57
N ALA A 151 -7.63 7.05 -4.53
CA ALA A 151 -7.52 5.59 -4.45
C ALA A 151 -8.89 4.91 -4.20
N ILE A 152 -9.83 5.58 -3.49
CA ILE A 152 -11.13 5.00 -3.11
C ILE A 152 -12.30 5.39 -4.04
N ILE A 153 -12.16 6.40 -4.91
CA ILE A 153 -13.27 6.94 -5.71
C ILE A 153 -13.97 5.89 -6.57
N ASN A 154 -13.21 4.93 -7.10
CA ASN A 154 -13.71 3.86 -7.96
C ASN A 154 -14.27 2.65 -7.21
N LYS A 155 -14.34 2.68 -5.86
CA LYS A 155 -14.75 1.56 -5.00
C LYS A 155 -14.00 0.28 -5.36
N PRO A 156 -12.67 0.26 -5.20
CA PRO A 156 -11.85 -0.88 -5.59
C PRO A 156 -12.16 -2.14 -4.76
N ASP A 157 -11.86 -3.31 -5.32
CA ASP A 157 -11.91 -4.58 -4.59
C ASP A 157 -10.62 -4.79 -3.76
N LEU A 158 -9.50 -4.20 -4.21
CA LEU A 158 -8.22 -4.20 -3.53
C LEU A 158 -7.67 -2.78 -3.42
N LEU A 159 -7.35 -2.34 -2.21
CA LEU A 159 -6.74 -1.04 -1.94
C LEU A 159 -5.29 -1.25 -1.46
N ILE A 160 -4.34 -0.78 -2.25
CA ILE A 160 -2.90 -0.86 -1.96
C ILE A 160 -2.41 0.53 -1.57
N LEU A 161 -1.85 0.68 -0.37
CA LEU A 161 -1.44 1.97 0.17
C LEU A 161 0.01 1.89 0.68
N ASP A 162 0.89 2.70 0.12
CA ASP A 162 2.28 2.78 0.57
C ASP A 162 2.44 3.92 1.58
N GLU A 163 2.65 3.57 2.86
CA GLU A 163 2.80 4.49 4.00
C GLU A 163 1.65 5.54 4.11
N PRO A 164 0.36 5.14 4.14
CA PRO A 164 -0.77 6.06 4.01
C PRO A 164 -0.87 7.12 5.11
N MET A 165 -0.28 6.87 6.28
CA MET A 165 -0.32 7.76 7.44
C MET A 165 0.94 8.62 7.59
N SER A 166 1.88 8.52 6.62
CA SER A 166 3.13 9.27 6.66
C SER A 166 2.89 10.78 6.52
N GLY A 167 3.49 11.55 7.45
CA GLY A 167 3.43 13.01 7.42
C GLY A 167 2.07 13.62 7.79
N LEU A 168 1.16 12.84 8.35
CA LEU A 168 -0.09 13.31 8.93
C LEU A 168 0.07 13.62 10.42
N ASP A 169 -0.67 14.62 10.89
CA ASP A 169 -0.89 14.88 12.30
C ASP A 169 -1.79 13.80 12.95
N PRO A 170 -1.94 13.77 14.27
CA PRO A 170 -2.76 12.76 14.96
C PRO A 170 -4.20 12.69 14.44
N ASP A 171 -4.84 13.84 14.17
CA ASP A 171 -6.22 13.90 13.69
C ASP A 171 -6.33 13.34 12.26
N GLY A 172 -5.40 13.72 11.38
CA GLY A 172 -5.31 13.18 10.03
C GLY A 172 -5.05 11.67 10.00
N ARG A 173 -4.22 11.15 10.92
CA ARG A 173 -4.00 9.70 11.07
C ARG A 173 -5.28 8.99 11.54
N GLY A 174 -5.99 9.57 12.52
CA GLY A 174 -7.29 9.06 12.98
C GLY A 174 -8.29 8.95 11.85
N LEU A 175 -8.45 10.03 11.06
CA LEU A 175 -9.34 10.05 9.90
C LEU A 175 -8.98 8.96 8.88
N VAL A 176 -7.70 8.78 8.55
CA VAL A 176 -7.26 7.73 7.61
C VAL A 176 -7.58 6.34 8.15
N LYS A 177 -7.32 6.08 9.45
CA LYS A 177 -7.68 4.81 10.08
C LYS A 177 -9.18 4.52 9.99
N ASP A 178 -10.02 5.52 10.19
CA ASP A 178 -11.47 5.38 10.09
C ASP A 178 -11.91 5.07 8.64
N ILE A 179 -11.32 5.74 7.64
CA ILE A 179 -11.55 5.43 6.22
C ILE A 179 -11.18 3.97 5.91
N LEU A 180 -10.02 3.50 6.38
CA LEU A 180 -9.59 2.11 6.16
C LEU A 180 -10.53 1.10 6.84
N ARG A 181 -11.00 1.38 8.06
CA ARG A 181 -12.02 0.55 8.73
C ARG A 181 -13.33 0.49 7.95
N GLU A 182 -13.77 1.62 7.38
CA GLU A 182 -14.97 1.67 6.55
C GLU A 182 -14.81 0.87 5.25
N GLU A 183 -13.66 0.99 4.56
CA GLU A 183 -13.40 0.21 3.35
C GLU A 183 -13.37 -1.29 3.66
N SER A 184 -12.72 -1.72 4.76
CA SER A 184 -12.72 -3.11 5.21
C SER A 184 -14.15 -3.62 5.48
N LYS A 185 -15.00 -2.82 6.17
CA LYS A 185 -16.41 -3.17 6.42
C LYS A 185 -17.24 -3.28 5.13
N ARG A 186 -16.84 -2.60 4.05
CA ARG A 186 -17.46 -2.73 2.72
C ARG A 186 -17.03 -3.99 1.96
N GLY A 187 -16.08 -4.77 2.52
CA GLY A 187 -15.53 -5.97 1.90
C GLY A 187 -14.32 -5.70 0.98
N THR A 188 -13.82 -4.47 0.92
CA THR A 188 -12.57 -4.15 0.21
C THR A 188 -11.40 -4.84 0.92
N SER A 189 -10.57 -5.55 0.17
CA SER A 189 -9.31 -6.08 0.70
C SER A 189 -8.31 -4.95 0.82
N LEU A 190 -7.65 -4.83 1.97
CA LEU A 190 -6.69 -3.77 2.23
C LEU A 190 -5.28 -4.33 2.33
N PHE A 191 -4.34 -3.70 1.65
CA PHE A 191 -2.92 -3.94 1.79
C PHE A 191 -2.20 -2.63 1.96
N PHE A 192 -1.63 -2.39 3.14
CA PHE A 192 -0.91 -1.14 3.36
C PHE A 192 0.43 -1.36 4.04
N SER A 193 1.42 -0.56 3.62
CA SER A 193 2.73 -0.58 4.25
C SER A 193 2.79 0.39 5.42
N SER A 194 3.55 0.04 6.45
CA SER A 194 3.98 0.93 7.52
C SER A 194 5.31 0.44 8.10
N HIS A 195 6.02 1.34 8.75
CA HIS A 195 7.17 1.01 9.60
C HIS A 195 6.79 0.95 11.08
N LEU A 196 5.51 1.19 11.44
CA LEU A 196 5.00 1.20 12.81
C LEU A 196 4.09 -0.01 13.04
N LEU A 197 4.46 -0.87 13.99
CA LEU A 197 3.67 -2.04 14.34
C LEU A 197 2.32 -1.66 14.98
N GLN A 198 2.25 -0.55 15.69
CA GLN A 198 1.01 -0.04 16.30
C GLN A 198 -0.12 0.20 15.29
N ASP A 199 0.21 0.67 14.07
CA ASP A 199 -0.81 0.85 13.02
C ASP A 199 -1.38 -0.50 12.57
N MET A 200 -0.55 -1.58 12.63
CA MET A 200 -0.98 -2.94 12.30
C MET A 200 -1.92 -3.52 13.36
N GLU A 201 -1.61 -3.32 14.65
CA GLU A 201 -2.42 -3.81 15.76
C GLU A 201 -3.86 -3.31 15.71
N GLU A 202 -4.03 -2.06 15.28
CA GLU A 202 -5.34 -1.40 15.25
C GLU A 202 -6.20 -1.77 14.03
N LEU A 203 -5.59 -2.17 12.92
CA LEU A 203 -6.27 -2.24 11.62
C LEU A 203 -6.21 -3.62 10.97
N CYS A 204 -5.18 -4.44 11.26
CA CYS A 204 -4.90 -5.64 10.49
C CYS A 204 -5.36 -6.91 11.19
N SER A 205 -5.83 -7.88 10.40
CA SER A 205 -5.99 -9.28 10.81
C SER A 205 -4.78 -10.12 10.39
N HIS A 206 -4.14 -9.75 9.28
CA HIS A 206 -3.03 -10.47 8.66
C HIS A 206 -1.79 -9.57 8.56
N LEU A 207 -0.60 -10.16 8.68
CA LEU A 207 0.67 -9.44 8.68
C LEU A 207 1.68 -10.12 7.75
N VAL A 208 2.32 -9.33 6.91
CA VAL A 208 3.48 -9.72 6.12
C VAL A 208 4.66 -8.88 6.58
N VAL A 209 5.72 -9.52 7.08
CA VAL A 209 6.93 -8.83 7.57
C VAL A 209 8.08 -9.05 6.61
N ILE A 210 8.63 -7.95 6.08
CA ILE A 210 9.79 -7.97 5.19
C ILE A 210 11.02 -7.39 5.89
N ASN A 211 12.14 -8.11 5.82
CA ASN A 211 13.42 -7.66 6.31
C ASN A 211 14.52 -7.92 5.28
N ARG A 212 15.27 -6.86 4.91
CA ARG A 212 16.40 -6.95 3.95
C ARG A 212 16.04 -7.71 2.67
N GLY A 213 14.86 -7.43 2.13
CA GLY A 213 14.39 -7.99 0.87
C GLY A 213 13.78 -9.39 0.95
N ALA A 214 13.70 -10.01 2.14
CA ALA A 214 13.09 -11.33 2.31
C ALA A 214 11.90 -11.28 3.26
N ILE A 215 10.87 -12.08 3.00
CA ILE A 215 9.75 -12.26 3.93
C ILE A 215 10.23 -13.10 5.11
N ILE A 216 9.98 -12.64 6.32
CA ILE A 216 10.31 -13.34 7.56
C ILE A 216 9.06 -13.81 8.32
N TYR A 217 7.90 -13.27 7.97
CA TYR A 217 6.61 -13.68 8.49
C TYR A 217 5.50 -13.41 7.46
N ASP A 218 4.57 -14.33 7.33
CA ASP A 218 3.34 -14.22 6.55
C ASP A 218 2.27 -15.02 7.29
N GLY A 219 1.28 -14.35 7.89
CA GLY A 219 0.26 -15.00 8.70
C GLY A 219 -0.56 -14.05 9.56
N ASP A 220 -1.39 -14.60 10.44
CA ASP A 220 -2.25 -13.82 11.32
C ASP A 220 -1.46 -12.93 12.27
N LEU A 221 -1.96 -11.71 12.51
CA LEU A 221 -1.32 -10.74 13.41
C LEU A 221 -1.22 -11.24 14.86
N THR A 222 -2.28 -11.88 15.37
CA THR A 222 -2.34 -12.29 16.79
C THR A 222 -1.21 -13.25 17.21
N PRO A 223 -0.87 -14.31 16.46
CA PRO A 223 0.30 -15.13 16.75
C PRO A 223 1.62 -14.36 16.74
N PHE A 224 1.78 -13.44 15.76
CA PHE A 224 2.97 -12.60 15.68
C PHE A 224 3.16 -11.75 16.94
N MET A 225 2.11 -11.06 17.39
CA MET A 225 2.13 -10.21 18.59
C MET A 225 2.35 -10.99 19.89
N LYS A 226 1.98 -12.27 19.95
CA LYS A 226 2.31 -13.14 21.08
C LYS A 226 3.77 -13.58 21.12
N GLN A 227 4.39 -13.70 19.94
CA GLN A 227 5.76 -14.19 19.79
C GLN A 227 6.79 -13.06 19.91
N TYR A 228 6.48 -11.85 19.42
CA TYR A 228 7.40 -10.72 19.35
C TYR A 228 6.81 -9.49 20.02
N GLN A 229 7.60 -8.80 20.85
CA GLN A 229 7.20 -7.55 21.51
C GLN A 229 7.39 -6.33 20.62
N SER A 230 8.25 -6.45 19.58
CA SER A 230 8.56 -5.37 18.63
C SER A 230 8.99 -5.93 17.28
N LEU A 231 9.05 -5.07 16.26
CA LEU A 231 9.64 -5.43 14.97
C LEU A 231 11.13 -5.74 15.07
N GLU A 232 11.84 -5.02 15.95
CA GLU A 232 13.27 -5.23 16.20
C GLU A 232 13.51 -6.63 16.75
N ASP A 233 12.64 -7.13 17.63
CA ASP A 233 12.71 -8.50 18.15
C ASP A 233 12.51 -9.52 17.03
N ALA A 234 11.51 -9.34 16.17
CA ALA A 234 11.26 -10.19 15.03
C ALA A 234 12.45 -10.19 14.05
N PHE A 235 13.06 -9.02 13.81
CA PHE A 235 14.23 -8.90 12.93
C PHE A 235 15.48 -9.58 13.52
N ARG A 236 15.67 -9.51 14.84
CA ARG A 236 16.77 -10.18 15.56
C ARG A 236 16.63 -11.68 15.43
N PHE A 237 15.46 -12.22 15.74
CA PHE A 237 15.17 -13.65 15.63
C PHE A 237 15.37 -14.19 14.20
N ALA A 238 14.91 -13.45 13.18
CA ALA A 238 15.12 -13.82 11.78
C ALA A 238 16.61 -13.82 11.37
N LYS A 239 17.45 -13.02 12.04
CA LYS A 239 18.91 -13.01 11.82
C LYS A 239 19.59 -14.23 12.45
N GLU A 240 19.18 -14.61 13.65
CA GLU A 240 19.71 -15.77 14.37
C GLU A 240 19.44 -17.08 13.63
N ILE A 241 18.23 -17.26 13.10
CA ILE A 241 17.88 -18.43 12.27
C ILE A 241 18.78 -18.52 11.03
N LYS A 242 19.10 -17.39 10.38
CA LYS A 242 19.95 -17.38 9.17
C LYS A 242 21.44 -17.57 9.46
N SER A 243 21.91 -17.25 10.66
CA SER A 243 23.31 -17.42 11.07
C SER A 243 23.65 -18.83 11.54
N GLY A 244 22.65 -19.69 11.76
CA GLY A 244 22.88 -21.09 12.16
C GLY A 244 23.44 -21.24 13.57
N ASP A 245 23.37 -20.20 14.40
CA ASP A 245 23.90 -20.22 15.78
C ASP A 245 22.70 -20.24 16.76
N PRO A 246 22.31 -21.41 17.30
CA PRO A 246 21.34 -21.48 18.38
C PRO A 246 22.08 -21.15 19.69
N SER A 247 21.84 -19.97 20.25
CA SER A 247 22.25 -19.64 21.62
C SER A 247 21.31 -20.25 22.65
#